data_879cada4b6af69bdab4fd426b762de23
#
_entry.id   879cada4b6af69bdab4fd426b762de23
#
_cell.length_a   1.000
_cell.length_b   1.000
_cell.length_c   1.000
_cell.angle_alpha   90.00
_cell.angle_beta   90.00
_cell.angle_gamma   90.00
#
_symmetry.space_group_name_H-M   'P 1'
#
loop_
_entity.id
_entity.type
_entity.pdbx_description
1 polymer ?
#
loop_
_entity_poly.entity_id
_entity_poly.type
_entity_poly.pdbx_seq_one_letter_code
_entity_poly.pdbx_strand_id
1 'polypeptide(L)'
;MSAQTRGTGIWSYAERLPRIAEQHRITLGEGNAPLVRSCRIGESIGIPNLYFKLESLNPTGSYKDRIAALMLSLAREHGKTACIGTTSGNAGASIAAYAARAGIPYHVYVQENIVPSKLEQILVHRAQVYRVKGMGFDPHIGTQVFETVLAKAKANNWEPAVTAFAYAPLAMEAVKTISCEIHEQLGAPDAVFVPVGGGGLFAGIHKGFAELHAEGSLARLPRMAACQSAGCANLANAWKQGLGKPLPGGSTSLISGIQVPSPPDADLVFAALKESRGFADALQDEDTWHWQERLAADEGIFCEPAGAIGLAGAAKAARDGMIGKEDNVVIVISGAGFKDVQRIRTMTESAQVPFIEADGM
;
A
#
# COMPACT_ATOMS: atom_id res chain seq x y z
N MET A 1 1.53 -28.32 -25.65
CA MET A 1 1.36 -26.92 -25.20
C MET A 1 2.67 -26.47 -24.62
N SER A 2 3.40 -25.58 -25.31
CA SER A 2 4.67 -25.03 -24.81
C SER A 2 4.37 -24.25 -23.52
N ALA A 3 5.12 -24.54 -22.45
CA ALA A 3 5.10 -23.72 -21.25
C ALA A 3 5.55 -22.30 -21.67
N GLN A 4 4.61 -21.40 -21.90
CA GLN A 4 4.91 -19.97 -21.96
C GLN A 4 5.58 -19.64 -20.64
N THR A 5 6.84 -19.22 -20.68
CA THR A 5 7.55 -18.70 -19.52
C THR A 5 6.73 -17.53 -18.98
N ARG A 6 6.02 -17.76 -17.86
CA ARG A 6 5.33 -16.67 -17.14
C ARG A 6 6.37 -15.58 -16.87
N GLY A 7 6.05 -14.33 -17.17
CA GLY A 7 6.89 -13.19 -16.85
C GLY A 7 7.26 -13.16 -15.36
N THR A 8 8.26 -12.37 -14.99
CA THR A 8 8.66 -12.19 -13.58
C THR A 8 7.91 -11.02 -12.95
N GLY A 9 7.49 -11.16 -11.72
CA GLY A 9 6.82 -10.08 -10.98
C GLY A 9 5.44 -9.73 -11.56
N ILE A 10 5.10 -8.44 -11.62
CA ILE A 10 3.82 -7.98 -12.21
C ILE A 10 3.67 -8.38 -13.67
N TRP A 11 4.78 -8.65 -14.37
CA TRP A 11 4.78 -9.02 -15.80
C TRP A 11 4.23 -10.43 -16.05
N SER A 12 3.99 -11.22 -15.00
CA SER A 12 3.17 -12.44 -15.09
C SER A 12 1.74 -12.17 -15.55
N TYR A 13 1.29 -10.90 -15.44
CA TYR A 13 -0.02 -10.40 -15.85
C TYR A 13 0.09 -9.31 -16.94
N ALA A 14 1.10 -9.41 -17.81
CA ALA A 14 1.39 -8.38 -18.82
C ALA A 14 0.20 -8.09 -19.76
N GLU A 15 -0.65 -9.08 -20.03
CA GLU A 15 -1.86 -8.95 -20.85
C GLU A 15 -2.95 -8.11 -20.19
N ARG A 16 -2.90 -7.95 -18.86
CA ARG A 16 -3.82 -7.10 -18.08
C ARG A 16 -3.28 -5.70 -17.83
N LEU A 17 -2.02 -5.46 -18.13
CA LEU A 17 -1.34 -4.19 -17.92
C LEU A 17 -1.26 -3.36 -19.20
N PRO A 18 -0.99 -2.06 -19.12
CA PRO A 18 -0.68 -1.25 -20.30
C PRO A 18 0.41 -1.89 -21.15
N ARG A 19 0.24 -1.84 -22.47
CA ARG A 19 1.22 -2.43 -23.39
C ARG A 19 2.54 -1.71 -23.30
N ILE A 20 3.60 -2.45 -23.04
CA ILE A 20 4.98 -1.96 -22.94
C ILE A 20 5.86 -3.00 -23.64
N ALA A 21 6.74 -2.54 -24.52
CA ALA A 21 7.70 -3.39 -25.20
C ALA A 21 8.59 -4.12 -24.17
N GLU A 22 8.89 -5.38 -24.41
CA GLU A 22 9.57 -6.24 -23.43
C GLU A 22 10.92 -5.65 -22.98
N GLN A 23 11.69 -5.03 -23.92
CA GLN A 23 12.96 -4.37 -23.60
C GLN A 23 12.82 -3.15 -22.68
N HIS A 24 11.62 -2.60 -22.50
CA HIS A 24 11.35 -1.46 -21.61
C HIS A 24 10.78 -1.89 -20.26
N ARG A 25 10.46 -3.17 -20.09
CA ARG A 25 9.94 -3.69 -18.83
C ARG A 25 11.01 -3.69 -17.75
N ILE A 26 10.72 -2.99 -16.65
CA ILE A 26 11.56 -2.94 -15.46
C ILE A 26 10.97 -3.87 -14.42
N THR A 27 11.81 -4.66 -13.75
CA THR A 27 11.42 -5.49 -12.62
C THR A 27 12.59 -5.70 -11.66
N LEU A 28 12.30 -5.84 -10.39
CA LEU A 28 13.14 -6.37 -9.32
C LEU A 28 12.52 -7.65 -8.71
N GLY A 29 11.46 -8.20 -9.37
CA GLY A 29 10.75 -9.39 -8.90
C GLY A 29 9.55 -9.08 -8.00
N GLU A 30 9.06 -7.84 -8.03
CA GLU A 30 7.85 -7.39 -7.31
C GLU A 30 6.61 -8.17 -7.73
N GLY A 31 5.70 -8.40 -6.79
CA GLY A 31 4.54 -9.23 -7.02
C GLY A 31 4.78 -10.70 -6.64
N ASN A 32 3.84 -11.55 -6.99
CA ASN A 32 3.80 -12.95 -6.54
C ASN A 32 3.95 -13.06 -5.01
N ALA A 33 3.35 -12.09 -4.32
CA ALA A 33 3.41 -12.00 -2.87
C ALA A 33 2.63 -13.17 -2.25
N PRO A 34 3.15 -13.82 -1.18
CA PRO A 34 2.45 -14.92 -0.54
C PRO A 34 1.10 -14.51 0.05
N LEU A 35 0.13 -15.42 -0.02
CA LEU A 35 -1.10 -15.38 0.76
C LEU A 35 -1.00 -16.47 1.83
N VAL A 36 -0.89 -16.07 3.09
CA VAL A 36 -0.65 -16.95 4.22
C VAL A 36 -1.89 -17.03 5.09
N ARG A 37 -2.36 -18.25 5.40
CA ARG A 37 -3.46 -18.45 6.33
C ARG A 37 -3.01 -18.17 7.77
N SER A 38 -3.85 -17.50 8.55
CA SER A 38 -3.61 -17.31 9.99
C SER A 38 -3.57 -18.65 10.72
N CYS A 39 -2.62 -18.80 11.63
CA CYS A 39 -2.51 -19.99 12.47
C CYS A 39 -2.99 -19.79 13.91
N ARG A 40 -3.17 -18.56 14.37
CA ARG A 40 -3.60 -18.23 15.75
C ARG A 40 -4.63 -17.10 15.82
N ILE A 41 -4.34 -15.98 15.16
CA ILE A 41 -5.18 -14.76 15.27
C ILE A 41 -6.58 -15.03 14.74
N GLY A 42 -6.71 -15.69 13.59
CA GLY A 42 -8.01 -15.95 12.96
C GLY A 42 -8.99 -16.63 13.91
N GLU A 43 -8.59 -17.73 14.53
CA GLU A 43 -9.39 -18.43 15.54
C GLU A 43 -9.72 -17.52 16.73
N SER A 44 -8.74 -16.74 17.22
CA SER A 44 -8.91 -15.89 18.42
C SER A 44 -9.92 -14.75 18.22
N ILE A 45 -10.16 -14.33 16.97
CA ILE A 45 -11.13 -13.27 16.64
C ILE A 45 -12.41 -13.79 15.98
N GLY A 46 -12.56 -15.11 15.90
CA GLY A 46 -13.76 -15.74 15.30
C GLY A 46 -13.80 -15.74 13.77
N ILE A 47 -12.65 -15.61 13.10
CA ILE A 47 -12.47 -15.68 11.63
C ILE A 47 -11.47 -16.80 11.31
N PRO A 48 -11.83 -18.09 11.37
CA PRO A 48 -10.89 -19.21 11.17
C PRO A 48 -10.30 -19.25 9.76
N ASN A 49 -10.96 -18.63 8.78
CA ASN A 49 -10.47 -18.51 7.41
C ASN A 49 -9.89 -17.10 7.13
N LEU A 50 -9.00 -16.65 8.02
CA LEU A 50 -8.27 -15.38 7.88
C LEU A 50 -6.97 -15.61 7.11
N TYR A 51 -6.68 -14.74 6.14
CA TYR A 51 -5.48 -14.79 5.29
C TYR A 51 -4.77 -13.43 5.26
N PHE A 52 -3.45 -13.45 5.14
CA PHE A 52 -2.59 -12.28 5.03
C PHE A 52 -1.93 -12.24 3.66
N LYS A 53 -2.23 -11.21 2.85
CA LYS A 53 -1.53 -10.94 1.59
C LYS A 53 -0.29 -10.11 1.88
N LEU A 54 0.88 -10.74 1.79
CA LEU A 54 2.13 -10.17 2.29
C LEU A 54 2.81 -9.23 1.28
N GLU A 55 2.19 -8.10 0.98
CA GLU A 55 2.78 -7.04 0.14
C GLU A 55 4.04 -6.41 0.77
N SER A 56 4.28 -6.66 2.05
CA SER A 56 5.49 -6.32 2.78
C SER A 56 6.75 -7.05 2.30
N LEU A 57 6.60 -8.14 1.53
CA LEU A 57 7.71 -8.94 1.00
C LEU A 57 8.17 -8.52 -0.39
N ASN A 58 7.60 -7.47 -0.96
CA ASN A 58 8.12 -6.89 -2.20
C ASN A 58 9.56 -6.37 -2.01
N PRO A 59 10.37 -6.19 -3.08
CA PRO A 59 11.80 -5.89 -3.02
C PRO A 59 12.21 -4.73 -2.13
N THR A 60 11.43 -3.63 -2.09
CA THR A 60 11.70 -2.50 -1.18
C THR A 60 10.83 -2.54 0.09
N GLY A 61 10.09 -3.62 0.30
CA GLY A 61 9.27 -3.84 1.47
C GLY A 61 7.88 -3.20 1.43
N SER A 62 7.28 -2.97 0.26
CA SER A 62 5.88 -2.52 0.17
C SER A 62 5.26 -2.76 -1.21
N TYR A 63 3.92 -2.77 -1.29
CA TYR A 63 3.16 -2.87 -2.54
C TYR A 63 3.50 -1.78 -3.57
N LYS A 64 4.14 -0.68 -3.14
CA LYS A 64 4.54 0.43 -4.02
C LYS A 64 5.50 -0.03 -5.12
N ASP A 65 6.18 -1.13 -4.94
CA ASP A 65 7.08 -1.72 -5.92
C ASP A 65 6.36 -2.10 -7.21
N ARG A 66 5.13 -2.58 -7.11
CA ARG A 66 4.29 -2.88 -8.29
C ARG A 66 4.07 -1.63 -9.14
N ILE A 67 3.73 -0.51 -8.48
CA ILE A 67 3.50 0.77 -9.15
C ILE A 67 4.81 1.30 -9.74
N ALA A 68 5.91 1.24 -8.99
CA ALA A 68 7.21 1.70 -9.44
C ALA A 68 7.70 0.93 -10.66
N ALA A 69 7.55 -0.39 -10.70
CA ALA A 69 7.92 -1.22 -11.84
C ALA A 69 7.19 -0.77 -13.12
N LEU A 70 5.87 -0.62 -13.06
CA LEU A 70 5.09 -0.20 -14.21
C LEU A 70 5.37 1.26 -14.59
N MET A 71 5.47 2.16 -13.62
CA MET A 71 5.78 3.59 -13.83
C MET A 71 7.11 3.78 -14.55
N LEU A 72 8.18 3.14 -14.08
CA LEU A 72 9.50 3.27 -14.69
C LEU A 72 9.58 2.57 -16.07
N SER A 73 8.79 1.53 -16.28
CA SER A 73 8.66 0.90 -17.58
C SER A 73 7.94 1.82 -18.58
N LEU A 74 6.86 2.48 -18.16
CA LEU A 74 6.18 3.53 -18.95
C LEU A 74 7.12 4.72 -19.24
N ALA A 75 7.89 5.16 -18.24
CA ALA A 75 8.86 6.23 -18.43
C ALA A 75 9.90 5.87 -19.52
N ARG A 76 10.40 4.63 -19.53
CA ARG A 76 11.30 4.14 -20.60
C ARG A 76 10.60 4.05 -21.95
N GLU A 77 9.40 3.48 -21.99
CA GLU A 77 8.60 3.36 -23.23
C GLU A 77 8.37 4.73 -23.88
N HIS A 78 8.11 5.75 -23.06
CA HIS A 78 7.84 7.12 -23.52
C HIS A 78 9.09 8.01 -23.64
N GLY A 79 10.30 7.46 -23.47
CA GLY A 79 11.54 8.22 -23.61
C GLY A 79 11.68 9.36 -22.60
N LYS A 80 11.19 9.16 -21.36
CA LYS A 80 11.34 10.14 -20.27
C LYS A 80 12.80 10.21 -19.81
N THR A 81 13.30 11.42 -19.56
CA THR A 81 14.72 11.64 -19.21
C THR A 81 14.98 11.63 -17.70
N ALA A 82 13.97 11.81 -16.89
CA ALA A 82 14.01 11.71 -15.42
C ALA A 82 12.61 11.44 -14.86
N CYS A 83 12.56 11.12 -13.57
CA CYS A 83 11.33 11.12 -12.77
C CYS A 83 11.38 12.24 -11.74
N ILE A 84 10.22 12.80 -11.38
CA ILE A 84 10.09 13.82 -10.34
C ILE A 84 8.83 13.58 -9.52
N GLY A 85 8.92 13.67 -8.19
CA GLY A 85 7.76 13.42 -7.34
C GLY A 85 7.84 14.01 -5.95
N THR A 86 6.79 13.75 -5.16
CA THR A 86 6.75 14.01 -3.73
C THR A 86 6.51 12.70 -2.98
N THR A 87 7.02 12.60 -1.76
CA THR A 87 6.77 11.39 -0.95
C THR A 87 6.85 11.65 0.54
N SER A 88 6.07 10.89 1.30
CA SER A 88 6.20 10.73 2.76
C SER A 88 6.96 9.44 3.15
N GLY A 89 7.37 8.59 2.17
CA GLY A 89 8.12 7.38 2.49
C GLY A 89 8.08 6.27 1.44
N ASN A 90 7.17 5.30 1.55
CA ASN A 90 7.20 4.05 0.78
C ASN A 90 7.23 4.24 -0.74
N ALA A 91 6.48 5.21 -1.27
CA ALA A 91 6.49 5.50 -2.70
C ALA A 91 7.87 5.99 -3.17
N GLY A 92 8.49 6.90 -2.41
CA GLY A 92 9.83 7.40 -2.73
C GLY A 92 10.89 6.31 -2.72
N ALA A 93 10.88 5.43 -1.71
CA ALA A 93 11.80 4.30 -1.61
C ALA A 93 11.67 3.35 -2.82
N SER A 94 10.45 2.98 -3.18
CA SER A 94 10.19 2.13 -4.34
C SER A 94 10.62 2.79 -5.65
N ILE A 95 10.17 4.02 -5.89
CA ILE A 95 10.52 4.74 -7.13
C ILE A 95 12.03 4.94 -7.24
N ALA A 96 12.74 5.25 -6.14
CA ALA A 96 14.19 5.40 -6.14
C ALA A 96 14.91 4.09 -6.55
N ALA A 97 14.48 2.95 -6.01
CA ALA A 97 15.04 1.64 -6.36
C ALA A 97 14.84 1.29 -7.85
N TYR A 98 13.61 1.46 -8.34
CA TYR A 98 13.28 1.15 -9.72
C TYR A 98 13.85 2.16 -10.72
N ALA A 99 13.99 3.44 -10.32
CA ALA A 99 14.67 4.45 -11.11
C ALA A 99 16.18 4.13 -11.27
N ALA A 100 16.82 3.71 -10.18
CA ALA A 100 18.20 3.21 -10.23
C ALA A 100 18.32 1.99 -11.17
N ARG A 101 17.39 1.03 -11.08
CA ARG A 101 17.34 -0.14 -11.97
C ARG A 101 17.12 0.22 -13.42
N ALA A 102 16.31 1.26 -13.69
CA ALA A 102 16.01 1.77 -15.01
C ALA A 102 17.12 2.65 -15.61
N GLY A 103 18.06 3.10 -14.79
CA GLY A 103 19.06 4.11 -15.20
C GLY A 103 18.44 5.50 -15.44
N ILE A 104 17.32 5.82 -14.79
CA ILE A 104 16.58 7.08 -14.92
C ILE A 104 16.81 7.90 -13.63
N PRO A 105 17.29 9.17 -13.71
CA PRO A 105 17.42 10.05 -12.56
C PRO A 105 16.07 10.27 -11.85
N TYR A 106 16.09 10.31 -10.51
CA TYR A 106 14.89 10.60 -9.72
C TYR A 106 15.11 11.81 -8.82
N HIS A 107 14.28 12.83 -9.03
CA HIS A 107 14.19 14.04 -8.20
C HIS A 107 13.00 13.92 -7.27
N VAL A 108 13.21 14.02 -5.96
CA VAL A 108 12.11 13.84 -4.99
C VAL A 108 12.10 14.91 -3.92
N TYR A 109 10.94 15.52 -3.75
CA TYR A 109 10.65 16.44 -2.67
C TYR A 109 10.04 15.65 -1.52
N VAL A 110 10.64 15.76 -0.32
CA VAL A 110 10.21 15.03 0.87
C VAL A 110 9.73 15.99 1.96
N GLN A 111 8.83 15.49 2.79
CA GLN A 111 8.35 16.21 3.96
C GLN A 111 9.50 16.55 4.92
N GLU A 112 9.38 17.68 5.63
CA GLU A 112 10.36 18.09 6.64
C GLU A 112 10.53 17.03 7.74
N ASN A 113 9.43 16.39 8.13
CA ASN A 113 9.34 15.36 9.17
C ASN A 113 9.37 13.92 8.63
N ILE A 114 9.91 13.69 7.42
CA ILE A 114 10.01 12.32 6.88
C ILE A 114 10.74 11.40 7.85
N VAL A 115 10.19 10.18 8.02
CA VAL A 115 10.78 9.14 8.86
C VAL A 115 12.21 8.83 8.38
N PRO A 116 13.23 8.87 9.27
CA PRO A 116 14.64 8.73 8.89
C PRO A 116 14.94 7.47 8.08
N SER A 117 14.45 6.30 8.50
CA SER A 117 14.68 5.05 7.79
C SER A 117 14.11 5.03 6.36
N LYS A 118 13.00 5.73 6.13
CA LYS A 118 12.42 5.88 4.79
C LYS A 118 13.24 6.84 3.92
N LEU A 119 13.78 7.90 4.52
CA LEU A 119 14.71 8.82 3.85
C LEU A 119 16.00 8.11 3.45
N GLU A 120 16.59 7.36 4.36
CA GLU A 120 17.83 6.60 4.13
C GLU A 120 17.63 5.59 2.99
N GLN A 121 16.49 4.91 2.94
CA GLN A 121 16.17 3.99 1.86
C GLN A 121 16.05 4.69 0.49
N ILE A 122 15.64 5.95 0.44
CA ILE A 122 15.64 6.75 -0.80
C ILE A 122 17.07 7.12 -1.19
N LEU A 123 17.87 7.59 -0.22
CA LEU A 123 19.22 8.10 -0.44
C LEU A 123 20.20 7.01 -0.90
N VAL A 124 20.08 5.77 -0.41
CA VAL A 124 20.96 4.65 -0.80
C VAL A 124 20.86 4.34 -2.30
N HIS A 125 19.73 4.65 -2.95
CA HIS A 125 19.53 4.52 -4.38
C HIS A 125 19.98 5.74 -5.19
N ARG A 126 20.67 6.71 -4.55
CA ARG A 126 21.21 7.93 -5.17
C ARG A 126 20.16 8.84 -5.81
N ALA A 127 18.93 8.82 -5.31
CA ALA A 127 17.91 9.79 -5.72
C ALA A 127 18.35 11.22 -5.28
N GLN A 128 17.98 12.22 -6.06
CA GLN A 128 18.20 13.62 -5.72
C GLN A 128 17.07 14.09 -4.79
N VAL A 129 17.34 14.15 -3.51
CA VAL A 129 16.35 14.43 -2.47
C VAL A 129 16.40 15.89 -2.04
N TYR A 130 15.22 16.52 -2.00
CA TYR A 130 15.02 17.89 -1.52
C TYR A 130 14.04 17.87 -0.34
N ARG A 131 14.54 18.15 0.86
CA ARG A 131 13.69 18.30 2.05
C ARG A 131 13.11 19.70 2.07
N VAL A 132 11.77 19.81 2.06
CA VAL A 132 11.08 21.10 1.96
C VAL A 132 10.58 21.53 3.34
N LYS A 133 11.07 22.71 3.79
CA LYS A 133 10.65 23.31 5.05
C LYS A 133 9.15 23.57 5.07
N GLY A 134 8.49 23.16 6.14
CA GLY A 134 7.04 23.30 6.33
C GLY A 134 6.20 22.25 5.62
N MET A 135 6.75 21.51 4.65
CA MET A 135 6.02 20.43 3.98
C MET A 135 5.77 19.27 4.96
N GLY A 136 4.52 18.88 5.09
CA GLY A 136 4.05 17.88 6.08
C GLY A 136 3.38 18.53 7.30
N PHE A 137 3.56 19.85 7.49
CA PHE A 137 2.92 20.63 8.54
C PHE A 137 1.92 21.64 7.97
N ASP A 138 2.28 22.32 6.87
CA ASP A 138 1.45 23.30 6.20
C ASP A 138 0.89 22.73 4.87
N PRO A 139 -0.43 22.54 4.76
CA PRO A 139 -1.08 22.05 3.55
C PRO A 139 -0.84 22.93 2.31
N HIS A 140 -0.69 24.24 2.48
CA HIS A 140 -0.42 25.16 1.37
C HIS A 140 0.95 24.91 0.75
N ILE A 141 1.97 24.67 1.59
CA ILE A 141 3.31 24.30 1.11
C ILE A 141 3.26 22.96 0.36
N GLY A 142 2.53 21.97 0.90
CA GLY A 142 2.33 20.69 0.23
C GLY A 142 1.73 20.85 -1.17
N THR A 143 0.68 21.66 -1.30
CA THR A 143 0.03 21.96 -2.58
C THR A 143 0.98 22.65 -3.55
N GLN A 144 1.69 23.70 -3.09
CA GLN A 144 2.65 24.43 -3.93
C GLN A 144 3.78 23.56 -4.46
N VAL A 145 4.33 22.68 -3.60
CA VAL A 145 5.37 21.72 -4.01
C VAL A 145 4.82 20.74 -5.05
N PHE A 146 3.61 20.25 -4.85
CA PHE A 146 2.96 19.34 -5.79
C PHE A 146 2.74 19.97 -7.17
N GLU A 147 2.21 21.20 -7.22
CA GLU A 147 2.05 21.98 -8.45
C GLU A 147 3.40 22.20 -9.15
N THR A 148 4.44 22.51 -8.38
CA THR A 148 5.82 22.66 -8.88
C THR A 148 6.33 21.37 -9.52
N VAL A 149 6.06 20.20 -8.90
CA VAL A 149 6.44 18.89 -9.45
C VAL A 149 5.77 18.66 -10.79
N LEU A 150 4.46 18.89 -10.90
CA LEU A 150 3.73 18.71 -12.15
C LEU A 150 4.21 19.68 -13.26
N ALA A 151 4.45 20.93 -12.92
CA ALA A 151 4.97 21.93 -13.85
C ALA A 151 6.37 21.55 -14.38
N LYS A 152 7.28 21.14 -13.48
CA LYS A 152 8.63 20.67 -13.85
C LYS A 152 8.59 19.39 -14.69
N ALA A 153 7.73 18.43 -14.34
CA ALA A 153 7.55 17.22 -15.13
C ALA A 153 7.17 17.53 -16.57
N LYS A 154 6.19 18.43 -16.75
CA LYS A 154 5.71 18.85 -18.07
C LYS A 154 6.79 19.62 -18.87
N ALA A 155 7.48 20.56 -18.22
CA ALA A 155 8.48 21.42 -18.89
C ALA A 155 9.72 20.67 -19.35
N ASN A 156 10.12 19.58 -18.66
CA ASN A 156 11.39 18.89 -18.90
C ASN A 156 11.25 17.48 -19.52
N ASN A 157 10.06 17.08 -19.94
CA ASN A 157 9.77 15.72 -20.39
C ASN A 157 10.11 14.65 -19.32
N TRP A 158 9.84 14.97 -18.04
CA TRP A 158 10.04 14.03 -16.92
C TRP A 158 8.74 13.28 -16.60
N GLU A 159 8.87 12.10 -16.00
CA GLU A 159 7.73 11.34 -15.51
C GLU A 159 7.29 11.87 -14.15
N PRO A 160 6.01 12.27 -13.97
CA PRO A 160 5.49 12.64 -12.65
C PRO A 160 5.31 11.39 -11.77
N ALA A 161 6.20 11.23 -10.80
CA ALA A 161 6.27 10.06 -9.93
C ALA A 161 5.31 10.21 -8.74
N VAL A 162 4.01 10.14 -9.02
CA VAL A 162 2.92 10.25 -8.04
C VAL A 162 2.08 8.98 -8.06
N THR A 163 1.91 8.33 -6.91
CA THR A 163 1.25 7.02 -6.81
C THR A 163 -0.25 7.16 -6.47
N ALA A 164 -1.01 7.77 -7.39
CA ALA A 164 -2.46 7.90 -7.33
C ALA A 164 -3.05 7.83 -8.75
N PHE A 165 -4.25 7.26 -8.90
CA PHE A 165 -4.96 7.18 -10.19
C PHE A 165 -5.24 8.55 -10.80
N ALA A 166 -5.54 9.53 -9.95
CA ALA A 166 -5.78 10.91 -10.38
C ALA A 166 -4.59 11.52 -11.17
N TYR A 167 -3.37 11.01 -10.99
CA TYR A 167 -2.15 11.60 -11.57
C TYR A 167 -1.34 10.64 -12.44
N ALA A 168 -1.37 9.35 -12.15
CA ALA A 168 -0.63 8.33 -12.88
C ALA A 168 -1.50 7.09 -13.14
N PRO A 169 -2.66 7.23 -13.83
CA PRO A 169 -3.64 6.16 -13.97
C PRO A 169 -3.05 4.89 -14.59
N LEU A 170 -2.16 5.01 -15.58
CA LEU A 170 -1.54 3.85 -16.21
C LEU A 170 -0.59 3.11 -15.26
N ALA A 171 0.21 3.81 -14.47
CA ALA A 171 1.12 3.18 -13.51
C ALA A 171 0.36 2.50 -12.37
N MET A 172 -0.77 3.07 -11.96
CA MET A 172 -1.62 2.50 -10.90
C MET A 172 -2.31 1.20 -11.32
N GLU A 173 -2.40 0.89 -12.61
CA GLU A 173 -2.90 -0.41 -13.10
C GLU A 173 -2.12 -1.61 -12.51
N ALA A 174 -0.87 -1.42 -12.12
CA ALA A 174 -0.08 -2.47 -11.49
C ALA A 174 -0.69 -3.00 -10.18
N VAL A 175 -1.47 -2.18 -9.48
CA VAL A 175 -2.09 -2.56 -8.19
C VAL A 175 -3.11 -3.68 -8.36
N LYS A 176 -3.82 -3.73 -9.48
CA LYS A 176 -4.85 -4.77 -9.74
C LYS A 176 -4.27 -6.19 -9.80
N THR A 177 -2.96 -6.34 -10.03
CA THR A 177 -2.30 -7.64 -10.00
C THR A 177 -2.36 -8.32 -8.62
N ILE A 178 -2.55 -7.56 -7.54
CA ILE A 178 -2.80 -8.11 -6.19
C ILE A 178 -4.07 -8.98 -6.19
N SER A 179 -5.14 -8.52 -6.83
CA SER A 179 -6.40 -9.26 -6.91
C SER A 179 -6.28 -10.51 -7.79
N CYS A 180 -5.51 -10.42 -8.87
CA CYS A 180 -5.21 -11.59 -9.72
C CYS A 180 -4.49 -12.67 -8.91
N GLU A 181 -3.49 -12.28 -8.12
CA GLU A 181 -2.76 -13.20 -7.25
C GLU A 181 -3.64 -13.79 -6.13
N ILE A 182 -4.49 -12.97 -5.48
CA ILE A 182 -5.43 -13.48 -4.47
C ILE A 182 -6.38 -14.49 -5.11
N HIS A 183 -6.89 -14.19 -6.29
CA HIS A 183 -7.76 -15.11 -7.02
C HIS A 183 -7.07 -16.44 -7.36
N GLU A 184 -5.82 -16.41 -7.83
CA GLU A 184 -5.05 -17.63 -8.12
C GLU A 184 -4.73 -18.44 -6.86
N GLN A 185 -4.50 -17.78 -5.72
CA GLN A 185 -4.07 -18.41 -4.47
C GLN A 185 -5.24 -18.91 -3.59
N LEU A 186 -6.42 -18.27 -3.68
CA LEU A 186 -7.56 -18.54 -2.81
C LEU A 186 -8.90 -18.71 -3.55
N GLY A 187 -9.02 -18.16 -4.74
CA GLY A 187 -10.32 -17.97 -5.38
C GLY A 187 -10.98 -16.65 -4.99
N ALA A 188 -12.30 -16.68 -4.75
CA ALA A 188 -13.08 -15.51 -4.37
C ALA A 188 -13.12 -15.35 -2.83
N PRO A 189 -12.45 -14.37 -2.23
CA PRO A 189 -12.67 -14.07 -0.82
C PRO A 189 -14.05 -13.46 -0.57
N ASP A 190 -14.55 -13.55 0.65
CA ASP A 190 -15.79 -12.92 1.07
C ASP A 190 -15.59 -11.45 1.42
N ALA A 191 -14.43 -11.11 2.01
CA ALA A 191 -14.06 -9.74 2.32
C ALA A 191 -12.55 -9.51 2.19
N VAL A 192 -12.18 -8.28 1.78
CA VAL A 192 -10.78 -7.84 1.69
C VAL A 192 -10.61 -6.53 2.44
N PHE A 193 -9.78 -6.53 3.46
CA PHE A 193 -9.48 -5.38 4.29
C PHE A 193 -8.21 -4.68 3.81
N VAL A 194 -8.33 -3.41 3.49
CA VAL A 194 -7.27 -2.63 2.84
C VAL A 194 -7.01 -1.33 3.57
N PRO A 195 -5.75 -0.99 3.90
CA PRO A 195 -5.41 0.32 4.44
C PRO A 195 -5.67 1.42 3.41
N VAL A 196 -6.28 2.52 3.85
CA VAL A 196 -6.63 3.65 2.99
C VAL A 196 -5.96 4.94 3.47
N GLY A 197 -4.94 5.37 2.73
CA GLY A 197 -4.43 6.74 2.76
C GLY A 197 -4.99 7.51 1.55
N GLY A 198 -4.25 7.57 0.44
CA GLY A 198 -4.68 8.24 -0.79
C GLY A 198 -5.79 7.54 -1.60
N GLY A 199 -6.14 6.30 -1.27
CA GLY A 199 -7.20 5.53 -1.92
C GLY A 199 -6.73 4.57 -3.03
N GLY A 200 -5.57 4.81 -3.64
CA GLY A 200 -5.13 4.08 -4.83
C GLY A 200 -4.93 2.57 -4.64
N LEU A 201 -4.45 2.12 -3.47
CA LEU A 201 -4.34 0.68 -3.16
C LEU A 201 -5.72 0.02 -3.17
N PHE A 202 -6.67 0.61 -2.46
CA PHE A 202 -8.04 0.11 -2.36
C PHE A 202 -8.73 0.07 -3.74
N ALA A 203 -8.66 1.17 -4.47
CA ALA A 203 -9.26 1.29 -5.80
C ALA A 203 -8.65 0.29 -6.79
N GLY A 204 -7.32 0.12 -6.78
CA GLY A 204 -6.65 -0.82 -7.68
C GLY A 204 -6.97 -2.28 -7.39
N ILE A 205 -7.05 -2.68 -6.11
CA ILE A 205 -7.48 -4.03 -5.71
C ILE A 205 -8.93 -4.27 -6.14
N HIS A 206 -9.84 -3.34 -5.87
CA HIS A 206 -11.23 -3.46 -6.32
C HIS A 206 -11.30 -3.59 -7.85
N LYS A 207 -10.57 -2.73 -8.58
CA LYS A 207 -10.53 -2.79 -10.05
C LYS A 207 -10.14 -4.17 -10.57
N GLY A 208 -9.12 -4.81 -9.97
CA GLY A 208 -8.71 -6.15 -10.36
C GLY A 208 -9.81 -7.20 -10.13
N PHE A 209 -10.51 -7.15 -9.01
CA PHE A 209 -11.65 -8.03 -8.76
C PHE A 209 -12.82 -7.73 -9.68
N ALA A 210 -13.09 -6.47 -10.01
CA ALA A 210 -14.14 -6.08 -10.95
C ALA A 210 -13.85 -6.62 -12.37
N GLU A 211 -12.60 -6.55 -12.84
CA GLU A 211 -12.19 -7.14 -14.12
C GLU A 211 -12.37 -8.66 -14.12
N LEU A 212 -11.92 -9.36 -13.08
CA LEU A 212 -12.09 -10.82 -12.93
C LEU A 212 -13.58 -11.23 -12.87
N HIS A 213 -14.41 -10.43 -12.24
CA HIS A 213 -15.85 -10.67 -12.20
C HIS A 213 -16.50 -10.45 -13.58
N ALA A 214 -16.16 -9.38 -14.27
CA ALA A 214 -16.67 -9.07 -15.61
C ALA A 214 -16.27 -10.14 -16.65
N GLU A 215 -15.13 -10.79 -16.49
CA GLU A 215 -14.67 -11.90 -17.32
C GLU A 215 -15.31 -13.25 -16.95
N GLY A 216 -16.11 -13.30 -15.89
CA GLY A 216 -16.71 -14.53 -15.39
C GLY A 216 -15.79 -15.43 -14.55
N SER A 217 -14.57 -14.99 -14.24
CA SER A 217 -13.63 -15.72 -13.37
C SER A 217 -14.07 -15.73 -11.91
N LEU A 218 -14.80 -14.70 -11.47
CA LEU A 218 -15.40 -14.62 -10.14
C LEU A 218 -16.93 -14.58 -10.23
N ALA A 219 -17.61 -15.40 -9.44
CA ALA A 219 -19.08 -15.40 -9.37
C ALA A 219 -19.63 -14.12 -8.71
N ARG A 220 -18.87 -13.50 -7.82
CA ARG A 220 -19.26 -12.29 -7.09
C ARG A 220 -18.03 -11.48 -6.68
N LEU A 221 -18.23 -10.17 -6.50
CA LEU A 221 -17.19 -9.31 -5.93
C LEU A 221 -17.02 -9.58 -4.43
N PRO A 222 -15.79 -9.57 -3.90
CA PRO A 222 -15.58 -9.53 -2.47
C PRO A 222 -16.05 -8.20 -1.89
N ARG A 223 -16.55 -8.21 -0.65
CA ARG A 223 -16.81 -6.98 0.08
C ARG A 223 -15.49 -6.28 0.39
N MET A 224 -15.33 -5.04 -0.05
CA MET A 224 -14.14 -4.25 0.20
C MET A 224 -14.29 -3.46 1.49
N ALA A 225 -13.35 -3.63 2.43
CA ALA A 225 -13.33 -2.92 3.70
C ALA A 225 -12.19 -1.88 3.71
N ALA A 226 -12.57 -0.60 3.73
CA ALA A 226 -11.63 0.52 3.75
C ALA A 226 -11.27 0.87 5.20
N CYS A 227 -9.99 0.70 5.59
CA CYS A 227 -9.51 0.93 6.94
C CYS A 227 -8.68 2.22 7.00
N GLN A 228 -9.15 3.22 7.78
CA GLN A 228 -8.43 4.47 8.04
C GLN A 228 -8.15 4.60 9.55
N SER A 229 -7.05 5.31 9.89
CA SER A 229 -6.84 5.74 11.27
C SER A 229 -7.91 6.76 11.67
N ALA A 230 -8.45 6.66 12.88
CA ALA A 230 -9.44 7.59 13.41
C ALA A 230 -8.94 9.05 13.41
N GLY A 231 -7.63 9.25 13.60
CA GLY A 231 -6.99 10.56 13.49
C GLY A 231 -6.90 11.12 12.06
N CYS A 232 -7.26 10.33 11.02
CA CYS A 232 -7.29 10.76 9.61
C CYS A 232 -8.37 10.00 8.82
N ALA A 233 -9.59 9.92 9.35
CA ALA A 233 -10.68 9.11 8.80
C ALA A 233 -11.68 9.92 7.95
N ASN A 234 -11.20 10.90 7.21
CA ASN A 234 -12.03 11.83 6.43
C ASN A 234 -12.96 11.11 5.44
N LEU A 235 -12.47 10.04 4.80
CA LEU A 235 -13.25 9.23 3.87
C LEU A 235 -14.21 8.28 4.63
N ALA A 236 -13.72 7.54 5.62
CA ALA A 236 -14.54 6.58 6.36
C ALA A 236 -15.69 7.25 7.10
N ASN A 237 -15.45 8.42 7.70
CA ASN A 237 -16.48 9.21 8.36
C ASN A 237 -17.51 9.78 7.38
N ALA A 238 -17.07 10.21 6.20
CA ALA A 238 -17.96 10.66 5.14
C ALA A 238 -18.86 9.52 4.64
N TRP A 239 -18.29 8.33 4.41
CA TRP A 239 -19.04 7.14 4.02
C TRP A 239 -20.13 6.79 5.03
N LYS A 240 -19.81 6.76 6.34
CA LYS A 240 -20.76 6.48 7.43
C LYS A 240 -21.91 7.50 7.48
N GLN A 241 -21.66 8.73 7.03
CA GLN A 241 -22.68 9.78 6.94
C GLN A 241 -23.44 9.79 5.61
N GLY A 242 -23.17 8.85 4.70
CA GLY A 242 -23.80 8.78 3.38
C GLY A 242 -23.34 9.90 2.43
N LEU A 243 -22.20 10.53 2.68
CA LEU A 243 -21.63 11.59 1.84
C LEU A 243 -20.83 10.99 0.69
N GLY A 244 -20.86 11.65 -0.47
CA GLY A 244 -20.15 11.23 -1.68
C GLY A 244 -18.73 11.80 -1.83
N LYS A 245 -18.22 12.53 -0.82
CA LYS A 245 -16.87 13.11 -0.81
C LYS A 245 -16.30 13.12 0.60
N PRO A 246 -14.97 13.08 0.75
CA PRO A 246 -14.32 13.12 2.06
C PRO A 246 -14.71 14.36 2.87
N LEU A 247 -14.77 14.21 4.19
CA LEU A 247 -14.93 15.37 5.09
C LEU A 247 -13.65 16.22 5.06
N PRO A 248 -13.77 17.54 5.22
CA PRO A 248 -12.60 18.40 5.41
C PRO A 248 -11.93 18.09 6.75
N GLY A 249 -10.63 18.33 6.85
CA GLY A 249 -9.89 18.18 8.11
C GLY A 249 -8.40 17.91 7.89
N GLY A 250 -7.67 17.85 8.99
CA GLY A 250 -6.24 17.49 9.04
C GLY A 250 -6.03 16.03 9.41
N SER A 251 -4.82 15.73 9.85
CA SER A 251 -4.47 14.42 10.43
C SER A 251 -3.83 14.62 11.81
N THR A 252 -4.32 13.87 12.79
CA THR A 252 -3.72 13.73 14.11
C THR A 252 -3.15 12.33 14.32
N SER A 253 -3.35 11.41 13.36
CA SER A 253 -2.80 10.06 13.40
C SER A 253 -1.28 10.08 13.40
N LEU A 254 -0.68 9.14 14.12
CA LEU A 254 0.76 8.87 14.13
C LEU A 254 1.16 7.73 13.18
N ILE A 255 0.20 7.12 12.48
CA ILE A 255 0.47 6.01 11.54
C ILE A 255 0.93 6.57 10.20
N SER A 256 2.25 6.54 10.00
CA SER A 256 2.88 6.95 8.74
C SER A 256 2.33 6.16 7.54
N GLY A 257 2.10 6.85 6.42
CA GLY A 257 1.66 6.23 5.15
C GLY A 257 0.16 6.27 4.90
N ILE A 258 -0.66 6.50 5.93
CA ILE A 258 -2.12 6.68 5.80
C ILE A 258 -2.63 8.03 6.30
N GLN A 259 -1.73 8.96 6.60
CA GLN A 259 -2.00 10.35 6.99
C GLN A 259 -2.30 11.19 5.74
N VAL A 260 -3.42 10.94 5.06
CA VAL A 260 -3.81 11.65 3.84
C VAL A 260 -5.21 12.26 4.03
N PRO A 261 -5.30 13.50 4.54
CA PRO A 261 -6.59 14.15 4.84
C PRO A 261 -7.47 14.37 3.61
N SER A 262 -6.86 14.59 2.44
CA SER A 262 -7.55 14.75 1.16
C SER A 262 -7.12 13.64 0.19
N PRO A 263 -7.72 12.44 0.28
CA PRO A 263 -7.35 11.32 -0.57
C PRO A 263 -7.61 11.64 -2.05
N PRO A 264 -6.59 11.62 -2.93
CA PRO A 264 -6.76 11.97 -4.35
C PRO A 264 -7.66 10.99 -5.12
N ASP A 265 -7.75 9.74 -4.68
CA ASP A 265 -8.55 8.70 -5.34
C ASP A 265 -9.85 8.39 -4.56
N ALA A 266 -10.34 9.34 -3.74
CA ALA A 266 -11.52 9.14 -2.90
C ALA A 266 -12.77 8.73 -3.69
N ASP A 267 -13.01 9.34 -4.85
CA ASP A 267 -14.18 9.02 -5.70
C ASP A 267 -14.15 7.56 -6.15
N LEU A 268 -12.96 7.02 -6.48
CA LEU A 268 -12.79 5.62 -6.82
C LEU A 268 -13.04 4.70 -5.61
N VAL A 269 -12.65 5.13 -4.40
CA VAL A 269 -12.93 4.37 -3.18
C VAL A 269 -14.43 4.33 -2.89
N PHE A 270 -15.14 5.46 -2.98
CA PHE A 270 -16.60 5.49 -2.79
C PHE A 270 -17.34 4.63 -3.81
N ALA A 271 -16.94 4.70 -5.07
CA ALA A 271 -17.51 3.84 -6.13
C ALA A 271 -17.28 2.36 -5.82
N ALA A 272 -16.07 1.98 -5.45
CA ALA A 272 -15.70 0.61 -5.11
C ALA A 272 -16.45 0.09 -3.87
N LEU A 273 -16.61 0.90 -2.82
CA LEU A 273 -17.41 0.55 -1.64
C LEU A 273 -18.87 0.28 -2.01
N LYS A 274 -19.46 1.11 -2.88
CA LYS A 274 -20.83 0.94 -3.33
C LYS A 274 -21.00 -0.35 -4.17
N GLU A 275 -20.12 -0.56 -5.13
CA GLU A 275 -20.19 -1.69 -6.07
C GLU A 275 -19.96 -3.04 -5.36
N SER A 276 -18.99 -3.09 -4.44
CA SER A 276 -18.66 -4.30 -3.67
C SER A 276 -19.57 -4.54 -2.47
N ARG A 277 -20.57 -3.68 -2.20
CA ARG A 277 -21.36 -3.66 -0.95
C ARG A 277 -20.43 -3.64 0.27
N GLY A 278 -19.33 -2.91 0.14
CA GLY A 278 -18.28 -2.77 1.14
C GLY A 278 -18.63 -1.78 2.25
N PHE A 279 -17.67 -1.56 3.12
CA PHE A 279 -17.80 -0.63 4.22
C PHE A 279 -16.47 0.08 4.51
N ALA A 280 -16.54 1.16 5.27
CA ALA A 280 -15.36 1.91 5.69
C ALA A 280 -15.38 2.08 7.20
N ASP A 281 -14.21 1.94 7.83
CA ASP A 281 -14.08 2.09 9.27
C ASP A 281 -12.89 2.96 9.67
N ALA A 282 -13.07 3.63 10.81
CA ALA A 282 -12.06 4.42 11.49
C ALA A 282 -11.57 3.65 12.72
N LEU A 283 -10.27 3.34 12.75
CA LEU A 283 -9.62 2.55 13.79
C LEU A 283 -8.70 3.45 14.63
N GLN A 284 -8.65 3.25 15.93
CA GLN A 284 -7.70 3.96 16.78
C GLN A 284 -6.26 3.52 16.46
N ASP A 285 -5.31 4.44 16.61
CA ASP A 285 -3.89 4.13 16.38
C ASP A 285 -3.42 3.05 17.37
N GLU A 286 -3.91 3.08 18.61
CA GLU A 286 -3.62 2.09 19.67
C GLU A 286 -4.10 0.69 19.30
N ASP A 287 -5.32 0.56 18.73
CA ASP A 287 -5.82 -0.73 18.24
C ASP A 287 -4.93 -1.26 17.12
N THR A 288 -4.51 -0.39 16.22
CA THR A 288 -3.63 -0.76 15.11
C THR A 288 -2.26 -1.24 15.61
N TRP A 289 -1.67 -0.56 16.60
CA TRP A 289 -0.41 -0.97 17.22
C TRP A 289 -0.53 -2.29 17.98
N HIS A 290 -1.63 -2.49 18.70
CA HIS A 290 -1.91 -3.77 19.35
C HIS A 290 -1.91 -4.92 18.32
N TRP A 291 -2.63 -4.78 17.21
CA TRP A 291 -2.67 -5.82 16.19
C TRP A 291 -1.36 -5.97 15.43
N GLN A 292 -0.56 -4.93 15.27
CA GLN A 292 0.80 -5.01 14.75
C GLN A 292 1.69 -5.91 15.64
N GLU A 293 1.63 -5.70 16.95
CA GLU A 293 2.36 -6.53 17.93
C GLU A 293 1.89 -7.98 17.90
N ARG A 294 0.57 -8.19 17.84
CA ARG A 294 -0.01 -9.54 17.74
C ARG A 294 0.40 -10.24 16.42
N LEU A 295 0.43 -9.55 15.28
CA LEU A 295 0.92 -10.11 14.02
C LEU A 295 2.36 -10.60 14.14
N ALA A 296 3.23 -9.83 14.76
CA ALA A 296 4.62 -10.22 14.97
C ALA A 296 4.76 -11.41 15.93
N ALA A 297 4.07 -11.37 17.08
CA ALA A 297 4.20 -12.36 18.14
C ALA A 297 3.47 -13.68 17.84
N ASP A 298 2.28 -13.62 17.23
CA ASP A 298 1.42 -14.78 17.05
C ASP A 298 1.53 -15.40 15.65
N GLU A 299 1.84 -14.61 14.63
CA GLU A 299 1.89 -15.08 13.23
C GLU A 299 3.30 -14.99 12.61
N GLY A 300 4.27 -14.36 13.31
CA GLY A 300 5.60 -14.13 12.77
C GLY A 300 5.62 -13.11 11.61
N ILE A 301 4.57 -12.31 11.45
CA ILE A 301 4.42 -11.32 10.39
C ILE A 301 4.73 -9.94 10.93
N PHE A 302 5.91 -9.41 10.57
CA PHE A 302 6.34 -8.09 11.01
C PHE A 302 6.09 -7.04 9.92
N CYS A 303 5.06 -6.20 10.13
CA CYS A 303 4.67 -5.13 9.21
C CYS A 303 4.77 -3.74 9.85
N GLU A 304 4.79 -2.69 9.02
CA GLU A 304 4.59 -1.31 9.50
C GLU A 304 3.15 -1.12 10.02
N PRO A 305 2.88 -0.12 10.89
CA PRO A 305 1.54 0.08 11.44
C PRO A 305 0.44 0.18 10.38
N ALA A 306 0.70 0.88 9.27
CA ALA A 306 -0.26 0.96 8.15
C ALA A 306 -0.65 -0.42 7.59
N GLY A 307 0.27 -1.41 7.64
CA GLY A 307 -0.01 -2.78 7.20
C GLY A 307 -0.90 -3.57 8.17
N ALA A 308 -0.96 -3.18 9.45
CA ALA A 308 -1.74 -3.87 10.48
C ALA A 308 -3.19 -3.35 10.60
N ILE A 309 -3.49 -2.16 10.08
CA ILE A 309 -4.80 -1.52 10.27
C ILE A 309 -5.96 -2.35 9.68
N GLY A 310 -5.70 -3.10 8.61
CA GLY A 310 -6.68 -4.01 8.03
C GLY A 310 -7.11 -5.11 9.02
N LEU A 311 -6.16 -5.62 9.83
CA LEU A 311 -6.47 -6.61 10.85
C LEU A 311 -7.26 -6.01 12.02
N ALA A 312 -6.92 -4.78 12.45
CA ALA A 312 -7.74 -4.05 13.43
C ALA A 312 -9.18 -3.89 12.95
N GLY A 313 -9.36 -3.56 11.65
CA GLY A 313 -10.67 -3.49 11.01
C GLY A 313 -11.40 -4.82 10.99
N ALA A 314 -10.73 -5.92 10.65
CA ALA A 314 -11.32 -7.25 10.61
C ALA A 314 -11.75 -7.73 12.00
N ALA A 315 -10.91 -7.54 13.01
CA ALA A 315 -11.24 -7.87 14.39
C ALA A 315 -12.47 -7.09 14.92
N LYS A 316 -12.56 -5.80 14.54
CA LYS A 316 -13.74 -4.98 14.84
C LYS A 316 -14.96 -5.50 14.09
N ALA A 317 -14.86 -5.78 12.79
CA ALA A 317 -15.96 -6.25 11.97
C ALA A 317 -16.52 -7.62 12.43
N ALA A 318 -15.64 -8.52 12.89
CA ALA A 318 -16.06 -9.79 13.49
C ALA A 318 -16.86 -9.58 14.79
N ARG A 319 -16.36 -8.72 15.68
CA ARG A 319 -17.06 -8.37 16.94
C ARG A 319 -18.41 -7.72 16.69
N ASP A 320 -18.51 -6.89 15.65
CA ASP A 320 -19.73 -6.21 15.25
C ASP A 320 -20.69 -7.11 14.43
N GLY A 321 -20.34 -8.40 14.20
CA GLY A 321 -21.14 -9.38 13.46
C GLY A 321 -21.21 -9.13 11.94
N MET A 322 -20.31 -8.31 11.40
CA MET A 322 -20.25 -8.00 9.96
C MET A 322 -19.53 -9.09 9.16
N ILE A 323 -18.69 -9.89 9.81
CA ILE A 323 -17.93 -11.01 9.23
C ILE A 323 -18.34 -12.28 9.97
N GLY A 324 -18.66 -13.32 9.20
CA GLY A 324 -19.06 -14.63 9.71
C GLY A 324 -17.88 -15.60 9.85
N LYS A 325 -18.09 -16.70 10.56
CA LYS A 325 -17.09 -17.76 10.78
C LYS A 325 -16.66 -18.48 9.48
N GLU A 326 -17.58 -18.56 8.53
CA GLU A 326 -17.33 -19.25 7.25
C GLU A 326 -16.71 -18.33 6.20
N ASP A 327 -16.64 -17.01 6.47
CA ASP A 327 -16.12 -16.03 5.51
C ASP A 327 -14.60 -16.21 5.32
N ASN A 328 -14.17 -16.29 4.06
CA ASN A 328 -12.76 -16.17 3.68
C ASN A 328 -12.37 -14.69 3.68
N VAL A 329 -11.53 -14.29 4.61
CA VAL A 329 -11.15 -12.89 4.83
C VAL A 329 -9.67 -12.67 4.51
N VAL A 330 -9.39 -11.69 3.67
CA VAL A 330 -8.02 -11.32 3.30
C VAL A 330 -7.66 -9.96 3.89
N ILE A 331 -6.52 -9.90 4.58
CA ILE A 331 -5.89 -8.66 5.06
C ILE A 331 -4.70 -8.32 4.16
N VAL A 332 -4.66 -7.11 3.64
CA VAL A 332 -3.52 -6.64 2.84
C VAL A 332 -2.45 -6.04 3.75
N ILE A 333 -1.34 -6.76 3.92
CA ILE A 333 -0.16 -6.32 4.69
C ILE A 333 0.72 -5.46 3.78
N SER A 334 0.46 -4.16 3.76
CA SER A 334 0.93 -3.24 2.72
C SER A 334 2.43 -2.90 2.75
N GLY A 335 3.09 -3.03 3.91
CA GLY A 335 4.51 -2.69 4.06
C GLY A 335 5.20 -3.36 5.24
N ALA A 336 6.52 -3.52 5.14
CA ALA A 336 7.38 -4.20 6.12
C ALA A 336 7.63 -3.34 7.37
N GLY A 337 7.75 -4.00 8.52
CA GLY A 337 7.97 -3.35 9.82
C GLY A 337 9.28 -2.58 9.91
N PHE A 338 10.33 -3.05 9.24
CA PHE A 338 11.64 -2.39 9.23
C PHE A 338 11.65 -0.98 8.62
N LYS A 339 10.55 -0.57 7.98
CA LYS A 339 10.37 0.78 7.45
C LYS A 339 10.07 1.82 8.53
N ASP A 340 9.71 1.40 9.74
CA ASP A 340 9.42 2.27 10.88
C ASP A 340 10.25 1.86 12.11
N VAL A 341 11.53 2.24 12.09
CA VAL A 341 12.50 1.91 13.17
C VAL A 341 12.08 2.51 14.51
N GLN A 342 11.43 3.66 14.52
CA GLN A 342 10.97 4.27 15.76
C GLN A 342 9.90 3.39 16.42
N ARG A 343 8.98 2.85 15.63
CA ARG A 343 7.96 1.92 16.16
C ARG A 343 8.59 0.63 16.68
N ILE A 344 9.63 0.09 16.01
CA ILE A 344 10.38 -1.07 16.50
C ILE A 344 10.92 -0.80 17.91
N ARG A 345 11.56 0.36 18.11
CA ARG A 345 12.12 0.75 19.42
C ARG A 345 11.03 0.78 20.49
N THR A 346 9.88 1.38 20.20
CA THR A 346 8.75 1.38 21.13
C THR A 346 8.25 -0.04 21.46
N MET A 347 8.11 -0.92 20.47
CA MET A 347 7.67 -2.31 20.67
C MET A 347 8.65 -3.12 21.52
N THR A 348 9.93 -2.77 21.55
CA THR A 348 10.99 -3.51 22.23
C THR A 348 11.55 -2.81 23.46
N GLU A 349 11.00 -1.65 23.84
CA GLU A 349 11.53 -0.81 24.91
C GLU A 349 11.60 -1.50 26.27
N SER A 350 10.60 -2.37 26.56
CA SER A 350 10.55 -3.14 27.80
C SER A 350 11.29 -4.47 27.75
N ALA A 351 11.87 -4.85 26.59
CA ALA A 351 12.54 -6.13 26.45
C ALA A 351 13.90 -6.12 27.20
N GLN A 352 14.05 -7.09 28.11
CA GLN A 352 15.31 -7.30 28.82
C GLN A 352 16.15 -8.35 28.08
N VAL A 353 17.37 -8.00 27.73
CA VAL A 353 18.34 -8.91 27.10
C VAL A 353 19.50 -9.11 28.06
N PRO A 354 19.49 -10.17 28.90
CA PRO A 354 20.56 -10.42 29.84
C PRO A 354 21.84 -10.84 29.14
N PHE A 355 22.98 -10.39 29.66
CA PHE A 355 24.27 -11.00 29.36
C PHE A 355 24.44 -12.24 30.25
N ILE A 356 24.81 -13.34 29.63
CA ILE A 356 25.13 -14.59 30.31
C ILE A 356 26.55 -15.03 29.91
N GLU A 357 27.33 -15.57 30.86
CA GLU A 357 28.62 -16.17 30.56
C GLU A 357 28.40 -17.54 29.87
N ALA A 358 29.29 -17.91 28.93
CA ALA A 358 29.14 -19.13 28.16
C ALA A 358 29.21 -20.41 29.00
N ASP A 359 29.91 -20.36 30.13
CA ASP A 359 30.03 -21.45 31.12
C ASP A 359 28.82 -21.52 32.08
N GLY A 360 27.90 -20.56 31.99
CA GLY A 360 26.63 -20.53 32.74
C GLY A 360 25.41 -20.99 31.92
N MET A 361 25.59 -21.54 30.72
CA MET A 361 24.49 -21.98 29.85
C MET A 361 24.09 -23.44 30.12
#